data_487fcff8f65acf687614136a2e679b2a
#
_entry.id   487fcff8f65acf687614136a2e679b2a
#
_cell.length_a   1.000
_cell.length_b   1.000
_cell.length_c   1.000
_cell.angle_alpha   90.00
_cell.angle_beta   90.00
_cell.angle_gamma   90.00
#
_symmetry.space_group_name_H-M   'P 1'
#
loop_
_entity.id
_entity.type
_entity.pdbx_description
1 polymer ?
#
loop_
_entity_poly.entity_id
_entity_poly.type
_entity_poly.pdbx_seq_one_letter_code
_entity_poly.pdbx_strand_id
1 'polypeptide(L)'
;DNGLSNPSSSFFIRRSRLKFDGFAYSPKLKYKLELGLSNRDQSGASSYTSNAPRYILDAVLKWNFSGNFVLWAGQTKLPGNRERVISSANLQQVDRSLLNSRFTIDRDMGLQLRHHFNLTDTFIVKEIFSVAQGEGRNITTGNVGGHQYTARVELLPFGNFASKGDYKGSDLKFENKPKLALGVAYDLNHNASKTRS
;
A
#
# COMPACT_ATOMS: atom_id res chain seq x y z
N ASP A 1 -31.05 -36.57 -4.84
CA ASP A 1 -30.07 -35.62 -5.39
C ASP A 1 -29.82 -34.53 -4.36
N ASN A 2 -28.69 -34.60 -3.65
CA ASN A 2 -28.36 -33.66 -2.57
C ASN A 2 -27.85 -32.28 -3.07
N GLY A 3 -28.21 -31.87 -4.27
CA GLY A 3 -27.93 -30.53 -4.78
C GLY A 3 -26.46 -30.12 -4.85
N LEU A 4 -25.54 -31.08 -4.70
CA LEU A 4 -24.12 -30.84 -4.89
C LEU A 4 -23.85 -30.73 -6.40
N SER A 5 -23.77 -29.52 -6.90
CA SER A 5 -23.26 -29.25 -8.24
C SER A 5 -21.91 -29.93 -8.42
N ASN A 6 -21.65 -30.52 -9.58
CA ASN A 6 -20.36 -31.09 -9.90
C ASN A 6 -19.24 -30.10 -9.54
N PRO A 7 -18.19 -30.54 -8.81
CA PRO A 7 -17.12 -29.65 -8.44
C PRO A 7 -16.46 -29.12 -9.71
N SER A 8 -16.42 -27.78 -9.83
CA SER A 8 -15.69 -27.10 -10.90
C SER A 8 -14.29 -26.75 -10.41
N SER A 9 -13.29 -27.00 -11.24
CA SER A 9 -11.90 -26.57 -10.99
C SER A 9 -11.40 -25.73 -12.14
N SER A 10 -10.62 -24.70 -11.81
CA SER A 10 -10.00 -23.84 -12.81
C SER A 10 -8.57 -23.46 -12.39
N PHE A 11 -7.70 -23.36 -13.40
CA PHE A 11 -6.34 -22.85 -13.23
C PHE A 11 -6.29 -21.43 -13.77
N PHE A 12 -5.71 -20.50 -13.01
CA PHE A 12 -5.57 -19.10 -13.45
C PHE A 12 -4.33 -18.43 -12.86
N ILE A 13 -3.83 -17.42 -13.55
CA ILE A 13 -2.75 -16.57 -13.05
C ILE A 13 -3.36 -15.56 -12.08
N ARG A 14 -3.18 -15.80 -10.78
CA ARG A 14 -3.75 -14.95 -9.74
C ARG A 14 -3.13 -13.56 -9.69
N ARG A 15 -1.81 -13.45 -9.91
CA ARG A 15 -1.05 -12.20 -9.94
C ARG A 15 0.04 -12.28 -10.98
N SER A 16 0.09 -11.27 -11.83
CA SER A 16 1.18 -11.03 -12.78
C SER A 16 1.48 -9.55 -12.74
N ARG A 17 2.72 -9.17 -12.40
CA ARG A 17 3.09 -7.78 -12.21
C ARG A 17 4.42 -7.48 -12.83
N LEU A 18 4.47 -6.37 -13.55
CA LEU A 18 5.70 -5.81 -14.08
C LEU A 18 6.09 -4.63 -13.22
N LYS A 19 7.31 -4.64 -12.71
CA LYS A 19 7.81 -3.63 -11.79
C LYS A 19 9.13 -3.07 -12.28
N PHE A 20 9.19 -1.73 -12.34
CA PHE A 20 10.41 -0.97 -12.58
C PHE A 20 10.65 -0.08 -11.36
N ASP A 21 11.83 -0.16 -10.79
CA ASP A 21 12.25 0.71 -9.70
C ASP A 21 13.74 1.02 -9.80
N GLY A 22 14.10 2.23 -9.38
CA GLY A 22 15.46 2.72 -9.44
C GLY A 22 15.58 4.11 -8.86
N PHE A 23 16.64 4.82 -9.25
CA PHE A 23 16.84 6.22 -8.89
C PHE A 23 17.13 7.06 -10.15
N ALA A 24 16.85 8.36 -10.07
CA ALA A 24 17.14 9.35 -11.10
C ALA A 24 18.02 10.45 -10.51
N TYR A 25 19.08 10.81 -11.21
CA TYR A 25 20.10 11.81 -10.84
C TYR A 25 20.91 11.45 -9.57
N SER A 26 20.24 11.03 -8.50
CA SER A 26 20.90 10.64 -7.26
C SER A 26 20.09 9.57 -6.52
N PRO A 27 20.72 8.78 -5.62
CA PRO A 27 20.02 7.81 -4.78
C PRO A 27 18.94 8.42 -3.86
N LYS A 28 18.90 9.74 -3.71
CA LYS A 28 17.89 10.47 -2.94
C LYS A 28 16.55 10.59 -3.68
N LEU A 29 16.55 10.55 -5.02
CA LEU A 29 15.35 10.58 -5.84
C LEU A 29 15.12 9.21 -6.46
N LYS A 30 14.17 8.45 -5.90
CA LYS A 30 13.81 7.11 -6.37
C LYS A 30 12.47 7.13 -7.08
N TYR A 31 12.30 6.24 -8.05
CA TYR A 31 11.02 6.02 -8.71
C TYR A 31 10.56 4.56 -8.55
N LYS A 32 9.27 4.36 -8.66
CA LYS A 32 8.67 3.03 -8.77
C LYS A 32 7.47 3.10 -9.71
N LEU A 33 7.47 2.21 -10.71
CA LEU A 33 6.31 1.93 -11.56
C LEU A 33 5.97 0.45 -11.41
N GLU A 34 4.73 0.14 -11.08
CA GLU A 34 4.24 -1.24 -10.96
C GLU A 34 2.93 -1.38 -11.74
N LEU A 35 2.91 -2.28 -12.72
CA LEU A 35 1.76 -2.58 -13.57
C LEU A 35 1.16 -3.93 -13.18
N GLY A 36 -0.15 -4.00 -13.09
CA GLY A 36 -0.90 -5.23 -12.88
C GLY A 36 -1.36 -5.81 -14.22
N LEU A 37 -0.98 -7.04 -14.50
CA LEU A 37 -1.27 -7.71 -15.78
C LEU A 37 -2.25 -8.87 -15.66
N SER A 38 -2.57 -9.32 -14.44
CA SER A 38 -3.59 -10.35 -14.22
C SER A 38 -4.99 -9.76 -14.16
N ASN A 39 -6.00 -10.55 -14.50
CA ASN A 39 -7.41 -10.14 -14.43
C ASN A 39 -7.79 -9.58 -13.05
N ARG A 40 -7.23 -10.13 -11.98
CA ARG A 40 -7.47 -9.67 -10.62
C ARG A 40 -6.83 -8.30 -10.32
N ASP A 41 -5.65 -8.03 -10.88
CA ASP A 41 -4.96 -6.75 -10.67
C ASP A 41 -5.53 -5.63 -11.53
N GLN A 42 -6.11 -5.93 -12.69
CA GLN A 42 -6.62 -4.94 -13.63
C GLN A 42 -7.97 -4.35 -13.23
N SER A 43 -8.82 -5.04 -12.51
CA SER A 43 -10.21 -4.69 -12.18
C SER A 43 -10.97 -3.86 -13.25
N GLY A 44 -12.28 -4.04 -13.34
CA GLY A 44 -13.07 -3.63 -14.50
C GLY A 44 -12.95 -2.18 -14.95
N ALA A 45 -12.98 -1.99 -16.27
CA ALA A 45 -13.20 -0.70 -16.89
C ALA A 45 -14.54 -0.11 -16.45
N SER A 46 -14.61 1.19 -16.27
CA SER A 46 -15.82 1.93 -15.90
C SER A 46 -15.77 3.35 -16.45
N SER A 47 -16.88 4.06 -16.38
CA SER A 47 -16.92 5.50 -16.73
C SER A 47 -15.94 6.33 -15.89
N TYR A 48 -15.67 5.94 -14.65
CA TYR A 48 -14.70 6.61 -13.77
C TYR A 48 -13.24 6.43 -14.19
N THR A 49 -12.94 5.43 -15.00
CA THR A 49 -11.62 5.14 -15.55
C THR A 49 -11.52 5.44 -17.05
N SER A 50 -12.45 6.23 -17.59
CA SER A 50 -12.56 6.50 -19.03
C SER A 50 -12.62 5.19 -19.85
N ASN A 51 -13.31 4.19 -19.32
CA ASN A 51 -13.44 2.83 -19.88
C ASN A 51 -12.11 2.09 -20.10
N ALA A 52 -11.03 2.53 -19.45
CA ALA A 52 -9.75 1.84 -19.46
C ALA A 52 -9.61 0.89 -18.26
N PRO A 53 -8.98 -0.27 -18.42
CA PRO A 53 -8.61 -1.12 -17.30
C PRO A 53 -7.61 -0.44 -16.35
N ARG A 54 -7.66 -0.77 -15.06
CA ARG A 54 -6.82 -0.18 -14.02
C ARG A 54 -5.43 -0.82 -13.97
N TYR A 55 -4.61 -0.62 -14.96
CA TYR A 55 -3.28 -1.24 -15.08
C TYR A 55 -2.28 -0.78 -14.04
N ILE A 56 -2.27 0.53 -13.73
CA ILE A 56 -1.25 1.11 -12.87
C ILE A 56 -1.57 0.78 -11.42
N LEU A 57 -0.68 0.04 -10.79
CA LEU A 57 -0.72 -0.19 -9.36
C LEU A 57 0.00 0.92 -8.61
N ASP A 58 1.28 1.09 -8.88
CA ASP A 58 2.08 2.17 -8.31
C ASP A 58 2.76 2.97 -9.44
N ALA A 59 2.73 4.28 -9.35
CA ALA A 59 3.51 5.20 -10.16
C ALA A 59 3.90 6.35 -9.23
N VAL A 60 5.09 6.27 -8.60
CA VAL A 60 5.47 7.15 -7.49
C VAL A 60 6.93 7.55 -7.56
N LEU A 61 7.17 8.83 -7.35
CA LEU A 61 8.48 9.40 -7.04
C LEU A 61 8.65 9.50 -5.52
N LYS A 62 9.87 9.24 -5.05
CA LYS A 62 10.24 9.23 -3.63
C LYS A 62 11.49 10.06 -3.46
N TRP A 63 11.35 11.22 -2.87
CA TRP A 63 12.43 12.16 -2.70
C TRP A 63 12.83 12.30 -1.24
N ASN A 64 14.04 11.84 -0.91
CA ASN A 64 14.66 12.14 0.38
C ASN A 64 15.29 13.53 0.30
N PHE A 65 14.55 14.53 0.73
CA PHE A 65 14.96 15.92 0.59
C PHE A 65 15.79 16.44 1.79
N SER A 66 15.62 15.83 2.97
CA SER A 66 16.35 16.25 4.16
C SER A 66 16.40 15.15 5.23
N GLY A 67 17.61 14.69 5.57
CA GLY A 67 17.81 13.72 6.66
C GLY A 67 16.89 12.50 6.53
N ASN A 68 15.99 12.35 7.51
CA ASN A 68 15.02 11.25 7.58
C ASN A 68 13.65 11.60 6.96
N PHE A 69 13.52 12.77 6.30
CA PHE A 69 12.30 13.19 5.63
C PHE A 69 12.29 12.71 4.18
N VAL A 70 11.22 12.03 3.80
CA VAL A 70 11.00 11.53 2.44
C VAL A 70 9.60 11.95 1.96
N LEU A 71 9.56 12.68 0.86
CA LEU A 71 8.32 13.01 0.16
C LEU A 71 8.05 11.97 -0.93
N TRP A 72 6.87 11.40 -0.93
CA TRP A 72 6.37 10.57 -2.01
C TRP A 72 5.30 11.33 -2.77
N ALA A 73 5.38 11.34 -4.11
CA ALA A 73 4.43 12.00 -4.99
C ALA A 73 4.00 11.04 -6.09
N GLY A 74 2.69 10.85 -6.26
CA GLY A 74 2.12 9.96 -7.26
C GLY A 74 1.15 8.93 -6.69
N GLN A 75 0.80 7.94 -7.51
CA GLN A 75 -0.12 6.88 -7.12
C GLN A 75 0.62 5.75 -6.40
N THR A 76 0.21 5.46 -5.19
CA THR A 76 0.75 4.36 -4.38
C THR A 76 -0.19 3.99 -3.25
N LYS A 77 0.17 2.96 -2.47
CA LYS A 77 -0.59 2.58 -1.28
C LYS A 77 -0.62 3.71 -0.26
N LEU A 78 -1.80 4.02 0.23
CA LEU A 78 -1.97 4.90 1.38
C LEU A 78 -1.53 4.20 2.68
N PRO A 79 -1.12 4.95 3.69
CA PRO A 79 -0.60 4.40 4.95
C PRO A 79 -1.72 3.88 5.88
N GLY A 80 -2.52 2.93 5.39
CA GLY A 80 -3.62 2.31 6.11
C GLY A 80 -3.21 1.22 7.10
N ASN A 81 -4.06 0.21 7.24
CA ASN A 81 -3.82 -0.89 8.17
C ASN A 81 -2.58 -1.73 7.80
N ARG A 82 -2.05 -2.50 8.78
CA ARG A 82 -0.82 -3.28 8.59
C ARG A 82 -0.90 -4.28 7.45
N GLU A 83 -1.98 -5.04 7.34
CA GLU A 83 -2.12 -6.03 6.27
C GLU A 83 -2.11 -5.40 4.88
N ARG A 84 -2.60 -4.16 4.76
CA ARG A 84 -2.63 -3.47 3.48
C ARG A 84 -1.27 -2.89 3.09
N VAL A 85 -0.51 -2.33 4.03
CA VAL A 85 0.83 -1.82 3.75
C VAL A 85 1.82 -2.95 3.43
N ILE A 86 1.64 -4.15 3.98
CA ILE A 86 2.40 -5.34 3.60
C ILE A 86 2.14 -5.67 2.11
N SER A 87 3.20 -6.00 1.39
CA SER A 87 3.06 -6.48 0.00
C SER A 87 2.30 -7.79 -0.04
N SER A 88 1.45 -7.97 -1.06
CA SER A 88 0.76 -9.26 -1.27
C SER A 88 1.70 -10.43 -1.55
N ALA A 89 2.97 -10.18 -1.91
CA ALA A 89 3.99 -11.20 -2.05
C ALA A 89 4.64 -11.62 -0.71
N ASN A 90 4.37 -10.87 0.37
CA ASN A 90 4.98 -11.07 1.68
C ASN A 90 3.94 -11.37 2.77
N LEU A 91 2.72 -11.72 2.39
CA LEU A 91 1.69 -12.14 3.34
C LEU A 91 2.02 -13.51 3.91
N GLN A 92 1.63 -13.75 5.15
CA GLN A 92 1.74 -15.05 5.81
C GLN A 92 0.73 -16.06 5.20
N GLN A 93 -0.47 -15.58 4.87
CA GLN A 93 -1.51 -16.36 4.22
C GLN A 93 -1.65 -15.96 2.74
N VAL A 94 -2.28 -16.80 1.94
CA VAL A 94 -2.51 -16.55 0.50
C VAL A 94 -3.29 -15.26 0.28
N ASP A 95 -4.24 -14.96 1.15
CA ASP A 95 -5.08 -13.76 1.12
C ASP A 95 -5.02 -12.98 2.44
N ARG A 96 -5.48 -11.73 2.38
CA ARG A 96 -5.70 -10.89 3.54
C ARG A 96 -6.99 -11.28 4.26
N SER A 97 -7.10 -10.90 5.53
CA SER A 97 -8.28 -11.16 6.34
C SER A 97 -9.54 -10.49 5.77
N LEU A 98 -10.71 -11.01 6.16
CA LEU A 98 -11.99 -10.39 5.84
C LEU A 98 -12.11 -8.97 6.42
N LEU A 99 -11.49 -8.72 7.57
CA LEU A 99 -11.41 -7.39 8.15
C LEU A 99 -10.74 -6.40 7.20
N ASN A 100 -9.62 -6.80 6.57
CA ASN A 100 -8.96 -5.95 5.58
C ASN A 100 -9.83 -5.71 4.33
N SER A 101 -10.70 -6.65 3.94
CA SER A 101 -11.59 -6.42 2.79
C SER A 101 -12.67 -5.37 3.07
N ARG A 102 -13.07 -5.21 4.34
CA ARG A 102 -14.08 -4.25 4.76
C ARG A 102 -13.52 -2.86 5.06
N PHE A 103 -12.36 -2.80 5.71
CA PHE A 103 -11.74 -1.57 6.22
C PHE A 103 -10.40 -1.28 5.53
N THR A 104 -10.33 -1.57 4.25
CA THR A 104 -9.09 -1.32 3.51
C THR A 104 -9.05 0.09 2.95
N ILE A 105 -7.87 0.72 3.11
CA ILE A 105 -7.47 1.89 2.35
C ILE A 105 -6.46 1.41 1.31
N ASP A 106 -6.81 1.49 0.03
CA ASP A 106 -5.92 1.01 -1.03
C ASP A 106 -5.00 2.11 -1.56
N ARG A 107 -4.69 2.03 -2.83
CA ARG A 107 -3.85 2.97 -3.56
C ARG A 107 -4.66 4.16 -4.00
N ASP A 108 -4.02 5.31 -3.99
CA ASP A 108 -4.58 6.52 -4.57
C ASP A 108 -3.48 7.45 -5.07
N MET A 109 -3.85 8.43 -5.86
CA MET A 109 -2.97 9.51 -6.31
C MET A 109 -2.87 10.58 -5.23
N GLY A 110 -1.65 10.98 -4.88
CA GLY A 110 -1.46 12.01 -3.86
C GLY A 110 -0.01 12.21 -3.44
N LEU A 111 0.13 12.85 -2.29
CA LEU A 111 1.40 13.13 -1.64
C LEU A 111 1.46 12.40 -0.30
N GLN A 112 2.64 11.91 0.08
CA GLN A 112 2.90 11.36 1.41
C GLN A 112 4.21 11.92 1.94
N LEU A 113 4.14 12.55 3.10
CA LEU A 113 5.32 12.91 3.88
C LEU A 113 5.63 11.78 4.85
N ARG A 114 6.85 11.29 4.81
CA ARG A 114 7.34 10.22 5.67
C ARG A 114 8.54 10.70 6.46
N HIS A 115 8.52 10.41 7.73
CA HIS A 115 9.60 10.75 8.65
C HIS A 115 9.85 9.60 9.61
N HIS A 116 11.06 9.48 10.12
CA HIS A 116 11.38 8.59 11.22
C HIS A 116 12.47 9.19 12.09
N PHE A 117 12.41 8.88 13.37
CA PHE A 117 13.43 9.27 14.31
C PHE A 117 13.62 8.20 15.39
N ASN A 118 14.76 8.24 16.03
CA ASN A 118 15.06 7.38 17.15
C ASN A 118 14.74 8.15 18.45
N LEU A 119 13.83 7.58 19.25
CA LEU A 119 13.54 8.12 20.58
C LEU A 119 14.63 7.72 21.59
N THR A 120 15.16 6.50 21.42
CA THR A 120 16.34 5.97 22.12
C THR A 120 17.19 5.20 21.11
N ASP A 121 18.31 4.62 21.54
CA ASP A 121 19.19 3.81 20.68
C ASP A 121 18.47 2.65 19.98
N THR A 122 17.41 2.13 20.59
CA THR A 122 16.63 1.01 20.05
C THR A 122 15.22 1.36 19.68
N PHE A 123 14.61 2.41 20.24
CA PHE A 123 13.22 2.76 20.02
C PHE A 123 13.06 3.70 18.82
N ILE A 124 12.44 3.23 17.76
CA ILE A 124 12.22 3.98 16.52
C ILE A 124 10.75 4.35 16.41
N VAL A 125 10.48 5.59 16.04
CA VAL A 125 9.17 6.10 15.67
C VAL A 125 9.17 6.41 14.19
N LYS A 126 8.15 5.96 13.46
CA LYS A 126 7.92 6.28 12.06
C LYS A 126 6.59 7.00 11.93
N GLU A 127 6.59 8.11 11.24
CA GLU A 127 5.42 8.96 11.01
C GLU A 127 5.15 9.06 9.51
N ILE A 128 3.89 8.93 9.14
CA ILE A 128 3.47 9.06 7.74
C ILE A 128 2.18 9.87 7.72
N PHE A 129 2.19 10.93 6.94
CA PHE A 129 1.02 11.72 6.62
C PHE A 129 0.80 11.71 5.12
N SER A 130 -0.45 11.56 4.68
CA SER A 130 -0.79 11.62 3.25
C SER A 130 -2.02 12.45 2.98
N VAL A 131 -2.00 13.13 1.84
CA VAL A 131 -3.14 13.78 1.21
C VAL A 131 -3.31 13.14 -0.16
N ALA A 132 -4.47 12.56 -0.41
CA ALA A 132 -4.78 11.86 -1.63
C ALA A 132 -6.08 12.36 -2.24
N GLN A 133 -6.32 12.01 -3.49
CA GLN A 133 -7.51 12.39 -4.23
C GLN A 133 -8.80 11.87 -3.57
N GLY A 134 -8.80 10.62 -3.09
CA GLY A 134 -9.89 10.03 -2.31
C GLY A 134 -10.82 9.12 -3.09
N GLU A 135 -10.77 9.11 -4.41
CA GLU A 135 -11.61 8.28 -5.27
C GLU A 135 -11.01 6.87 -5.48
N GLY A 136 -9.71 6.74 -5.32
CA GLY A 136 -9.01 5.48 -5.49
C GLY A 136 -8.16 5.39 -6.76
N ARG A 137 -7.62 4.23 -7.00
CA ARG A 137 -6.65 3.94 -8.04
C ARG A 137 -7.18 4.15 -9.46
N ASN A 138 -6.42 4.90 -10.28
CA ASN A 138 -6.69 5.13 -11.70
C ASN A 138 -8.07 5.78 -11.99
N ILE A 139 -8.60 6.55 -11.05
CA ILE A 139 -9.82 7.30 -11.25
C ILE A 139 -9.49 8.63 -11.95
N THR A 140 -10.18 8.91 -13.04
CA THR A 140 -9.93 10.09 -13.88
C THR A 140 -11.09 11.09 -13.86
N THR A 141 -12.25 10.66 -13.38
CA THR A 141 -13.49 11.49 -13.37
C THR A 141 -14.27 11.25 -12.08
N GLY A 142 -15.21 12.12 -11.79
CA GLY A 142 -16.10 11.97 -10.64
C GLY A 142 -15.56 12.57 -9.35
N ASN A 143 -14.45 13.35 -9.42
CA ASN A 143 -13.98 14.11 -8.26
C ASN A 143 -14.99 15.23 -7.95
N VAL A 144 -15.41 15.28 -6.70
CA VAL A 144 -16.36 16.28 -6.19
C VAL A 144 -15.68 17.39 -5.38
N GLY A 145 -14.35 17.49 -5.49
CA GLY A 145 -13.56 18.56 -4.87
C GLY A 145 -13.06 18.25 -3.47
N GLY A 146 -13.21 17.00 -3.00
CA GLY A 146 -12.71 16.57 -1.70
C GLY A 146 -11.35 15.89 -1.76
N HIS A 147 -10.83 15.54 -0.58
CA HIS A 147 -9.54 14.84 -0.42
C HIS A 147 -9.62 13.80 0.67
N GLN A 148 -8.75 12.81 0.60
CA GLN A 148 -8.52 11.82 1.63
C GLN A 148 -7.24 12.15 2.40
N TYR A 149 -7.35 12.24 3.70
CA TYR A 149 -6.25 12.50 4.62
C TYR A 149 -5.99 11.25 5.43
N THR A 150 -4.75 10.75 5.42
CA THR A 150 -4.38 9.57 6.18
C THR A 150 -3.15 9.89 7.01
N ALA A 151 -3.20 9.58 8.30
CA ALA A 151 -2.06 9.65 9.20
C ALA A 151 -1.76 8.26 9.76
N ARG A 152 -0.47 7.91 9.88
CA ARG A 152 -0.03 6.67 10.49
C ARG A 152 1.21 6.89 11.33
N VAL A 153 1.19 6.33 12.54
CA VAL A 153 2.36 6.25 13.42
C VAL A 153 2.70 4.78 13.65
N GLU A 154 3.97 4.45 13.55
CA GLU A 154 4.51 3.13 13.87
C GLU A 154 5.59 3.24 14.93
N LEU A 155 5.50 2.39 15.92
CA LEU A 155 6.43 2.31 17.04
C LEU A 155 7.20 0.97 16.96
N LEU A 156 8.51 1.03 17.00
CA LEU A 156 9.41 -0.12 17.01
C LEU A 156 10.27 -0.09 18.29
N PRO A 157 9.73 -0.52 19.44
CA PRO A 157 10.42 -0.40 20.74
C PRO A 157 11.76 -1.13 20.81
N PHE A 158 11.90 -2.21 20.03
CA PHE A 158 13.09 -3.06 20.01
C PHE A 158 13.90 -2.92 18.70
N GLY A 159 13.74 -1.80 18.01
CA GLY A 159 14.44 -1.47 16.78
C GLY A 159 13.92 -2.17 15.54
N ASN A 160 14.61 -1.96 14.44
CA ASN A 160 14.25 -2.52 13.15
C ASN A 160 14.34 -4.05 13.14
N PHE A 161 13.49 -4.69 12.36
CA PHE A 161 13.58 -6.10 12.03
C PHE A 161 14.69 -6.35 11.01
N ALA A 162 15.43 -7.45 11.14
CA ALA A 162 16.56 -7.79 10.27
C ALA A 162 16.19 -7.89 8.79
N SER A 163 14.95 -8.28 8.49
CA SER A 163 14.47 -8.50 7.12
C SER A 163 13.66 -7.35 6.54
N LYS A 164 13.72 -6.13 7.11
CA LYS A 164 12.69 -5.10 6.91
C LYS A 164 11.30 -5.61 7.32
N GLY A 165 11.26 -6.46 8.30
CA GLY A 165 10.24 -7.44 8.61
C GLY A 165 9.02 -6.91 9.30
N ASP A 166 9.03 -5.65 9.71
CA ASP A 166 7.80 -4.95 10.07
C ASP A 166 6.79 -4.91 8.89
N TYR A 167 7.24 -5.18 7.66
CA TYR A 167 6.41 -5.30 6.45
C TYR A 167 6.41 -6.70 5.83
N LYS A 168 6.72 -7.74 6.60
CA LYS A 168 6.57 -9.15 6.22
C LYS A 168 5.63 -9.87 7.15
N GLY A 169 4.94 -10.90 6.64
CA GLY A 169 3.92 -11.64 7.40
C GLY A 169 4.48 -12.68 8.36
N SER A 170 5.79 -12.96 8.35
CA SER A 170 6.40 -13.98 9.19
C SER A 170 7.88 -13.72 9.43
N ASP A 171 8.43 -14.30 10.47
CA ASP A 171 9.84 -14.21 10.84
C ASP A 171 10.68 -15.28 10.10
N LEU A 172 10.86 -15.09 8.78
CA LEU A 172 11.69 -15.97 7.95
C LEU A 172 13.21 -15.74 8.12
N LYS A 173 13.62 -14.76 8.90
CA LYS A 173 15.02 -14.43 9.15
C LYS A 173 15.50 -14.85 10.54
N PHE A 174 14.59 -15.43 11.33
CA PHE A 174 14.88 -15.89 12.68
C PHE A 174 15.54 -14.80 13.52
N GLU A 175 14.76 -13.79 13.89
CA GLU A 175 15.23 -12.69 14.74
C GLU A 175 15.82 -13.22 16.05
N ASN A 176 17.07 -12.88 16.33
CA ASN A 176 17.78 -13.35 17.54
C ASN A 176 17.18 -12.81 18.86
N LYS A 177 16.39 -11.75 18.78
CA LYS A 177 15.70 -11.12 19.91
C LYS A 177 14.27 -10.80 19.51
N PRO A 178 13.33 -10.85 20.47
CA PRO A 178 11.94 -10.44 20.18
C PRO A 178 11.89 -9.04 19.57
N LYS A 179 11.04 -8.88 18.55
CA LYS A 179 10.77 -7.59 17.89
C LYS A 179 9.27 -7.29 17.99
N LEU A 180 8.95 -6.02 18.07
CA LEU A 180 7.57 -5.54 18.14
C LEU A 180 7.40 -4.36 17.20
N ALA A 181 6.31 -4.36 16.43
CA ALA A 181 5.85 -3.22 15.66
C ALA A 181 4.40 -2.93 16.04
N LEU A 182 4.14 -1.77 16.56
CA LEU A 182 2.80 -1.25 16.84
C LEU A 182 2.49 -0.16 15.83
N GLY A 183 1.31 -0.20 15.23
CA GLY A 183 0.91 0.81 14.25
C GLY A 183 -0.52 1.27 14.49
N VAL A 184 -0.72 2.58 14.48
CA VAL A 184 -2.03 3.22 14.51
C VAL A 184 -2.18 4.03 13.24
N ALA A 185 -3.34 3.92 12.58
CA ALA A 185 -3.66 4.70 11.41
C ALA A 185 -5.02 5.37 11.60
N TYR A 186 -5.11 6.60 11.17
CA TYR A 186 -6.35 7.37 11.09
C TYR A 186 -6.58 7.80 9.65
N ASP A 187 -7.82 7.69 9.19
CA ASP A 187 -8.21 8.06 7.83
C ASP A 187 -9.48 8.89 7.84
N LEU A 188 -9.44 9.99 7.13
CA LEU A 188 -10.57 10.89 6.91
C LEU A 188 -10.75 11.12 5.41
N ASN A 189 -11.83 10.63 4.86
CA ASN A 189 -12.24 10.97 3.50
C ASN A 189 -13.27 12.10 3.55
N HIS A 190 -12.88 13.28 3.13
CA HIS A 190 -13.74 14.47 3.15
C HIS A 190 -14.17 14.81 1.73
N ASN A 191 -15.46 14.72 1.46
CA ASN A 191 -16.09 15.05 0.17
C ASN A 191 -15.48 14.35 -1.06
N ALA A 192 -14.86 13.19 -0.90
CA ALA A 192 -14.38 12.41 -2.02
C ALA A 192 -15.22 11.16 -2.19
N SER A 193 -15.68 10.89 -3.39
CA SER A 193 -16.47 9.70 -3.69
C SER A 193 -15.56 8.50 -3.91
N LYS A 194 -15.48 7.60 -2.93
CA LYS A 194 -14.69 6.40 -3.07
C LYS A 194 -15.42 5.37 -3.91
N THR A 195 -14.92 5.14 -5.12
CA THR A 195 -15.32 3.96 -5.88
C THR A 195 -14.65 2.72 -5.26
N ARG A 196 -15.41 1.66 -5.00
CA ARG A 196 -14.82 0.40 -4.55
C ARG A 196 -13.77 -0.07 -5.56
N SER A 197 -12.56 -0.22 -5.09
CA SER A 197 -11.45 -0.84 -5.84
C SER A 197 -11.49 -2.35 -5.68
#